data_787b8efda81deeeb51a9bdffc12f3e5d
#
_entry.id   787b8efda81deeeb51a9bdffc12f3e5d
#
_cell.length_a   1.000
_cell.length_b   1.000
_cell.length_c   1.000
_cell.angle_alpha   90.00
_cell.angle_beta   90.00
_cell.angle_gamma   90.00
#
_symmetry.space_group_name_H-M   'P 1'
#
loop_
_entity.id
_entity.type
_entity.pdbx_description
1 polymer ?
#
loop_
_entity_poly.entity_id
_entity_poly.type
_entity_poly.pdbx_seq_one_letter_code
_entity_poly.pdbx_strand_id
1 'polypeptide(L)'
;MERDLILILARDLTSRLATPSFVVDGEGTLVYFNEAAEPVLGMTYAESDELRAGGWATGWDPTDPDGRPIPLEELPLGIAFREGRPAHRAMHITGGDGAGRDIEVTAFPLQMRPDVTVGAIAVFWERDPRARG
;
A
#
# COMPACT_ATOMS: atom_id res chain seq x y z
N MET A 1 20.61 -11.24 -2.73
CA MET A 1 20.82 -10.57 -4.04
C MET A 1 19.56 -10.54 -4.88
N GLU A 2 18.97 -11.70 -5.18
CA GLU A 2 17.75 -11.75 -6.00
C GLU A 2 16.59 -10.99 -5.35
N ARG A 3 16.45 -11.07 -4.04
CA ARG A 3 15.42 -10.35 -3.28
C ARG A 3 15.56 -8.84 -3.48
N ASP A 4 16.77 -8.32 -3.33
CA ASP A 4 17.04 -6.90 -3.48
C ASP A 4 16.79 -6.44 -4.91
N LEU A 5 17.14 -7.27 -5.89
CA LEU A 5 16.90 -6.95 -7.28
C LEU A 5 15.40 -6.83 -7.58
N ILE A 6 14.58 -7.74 -7.05
CA ILE A 6 13.14 -7.70 -7.24
C ILE A 6 12.56 -6.41 -6.66
N LEU A 7 13.01 -6.00 -5.46
CA LEU A 7 12.52 -4.77 -4.83
C LEU A 7 12.98 -3.53 -5.60
N ILE A 8 14.19 -3.53 -6.13
CA ILE A 8 14.70 -2.44 -6.96
C ILE A 8 13.86 -2.31 -8.23
N LEU A 9 13.57 -3.43 -8.89
CA LEU A 9 12.74 -3.42 -10.10
C LEU A 9 11.31 -2.98 -9.80
N ALA A 10 10.76 -3.41 -8.67
CA ALA A 10 9.43 -3.00 -8.25
C ALA A 10 9.37 -1.48 -8.02
N ARG A 11 10.39 -0.92 -7.36
CA ARG A 11 10.49 0.52 -7.15
C ARG A 11 10.61 1.27 -8.46
N ASP A 12 11.47 0.78 -9.36
CA ASP A 12 11.64 1.42 -10.66
C ASP A 12 10.34 1.40 -11.47
N LEU A 13 9.66 0.26 -11.50
CA LEU A 13 8.40 0.12 -12.21
C LEU A 13 7.33 1.07 -11.64
N THR A 14 7.16 1.05 -10.32
CA THR A 14 6.12 1.88 -9.68
C THR A 14 6.41 3.38 -9.81
N SER A 15 7.70 3.77 -9.87
CA SER A 15 8.06 5.17 -10.05
C SER A 15 7.58 5.74 -11.40
N ARG A 16 7.30 4.86 -12.36
CA ARG A 16 6.84 5.24 -13.70
C ARG A 16 5.33 5.14 -13.87
N LEU A 17 4.62 4.66 -12.86
CA LEU A 17 3.17 4.53 -12.97
C LEU A 17 2.49 5.85 -12.63
N ALA A 18 1.42 6.14 -13.34
CA ALA A 18 0.55 7.28 -13.04
C ALA A 18 -0.47 6.93 -11.94
N THR A 19 -0.60 5.66 -11.61
CA THR A 19 -1.52 5.17 -10.59
C THR A 19 -0.81 5.08 -9.25
N PRO A 20 -1.42 5.55 -8.14
CA PRO A 20 -0.83 5.45 -6.81
C PRO A 20 -0.38 4.03 -6.49
N SER A 21 0.85 3.88 -6.05
CA SER A 21 1.46 2.57 -5.77
C SER A 21 2.36 2.64 -4.55
N PHE A 22 2.40 1.55 -3.78
CA PHE A 22 3.07 1.45 -2.48
C PHE A 22 3.77 0.09 -2.42
N VAL A 23 5.05 0.08 -2.08
CA VAL A 23 5.86 -1.14 -2.07
C VAL A 23 6.38 -1.41 -0.67
N VAL A 24 6.22 -2.64 -0.20
CA VAL A 24 6.82 -3.11 1.05
C VAL A 24 7.70 -4.32 0.78
N ASP A 25 8.68 -4.56 1.66
CA ASP A 25 9.49 -5.77 1.59
C ASP A 25 8.81 -6.92 2.33
N GLY A 26 9.48 -8.06 2.41
CA GLY A 26 8.92 -9.27 3.03
C GLY A 26 8.74 -9.18 4.54
N GLU A 27 9.29 -8.17 5.17
CA GLU A 27 9.15 -7.91 6.60
C GLU A 27 8.08 -6.86 6.88
N GLY A 28 7.46 -6.32 5.83
CA GLY A 28 6.46 -5.29 5.96
C GLY A 28 7.03 -3.88 6.10
N THR A 29 8.31 -3.69 5.79
CA THR A 29 8.92 -2.36 5.81
C THR A 29 8.56 -1.64 4.52
N LEU A 30 8.10 -0.39 4.65
CA LEU A 30 7.81 0.45 3.49
C LEU A 30 9.11 0.75 2.74
N VAL A 31 9.16 0.34 1.48
CA VAL A 31 10.32 0.57 0.62
C VAL A 31 10.14 1.83 -0.21
N TYR A 32 8.93 2.07 -0.70
CA TYR A 32 8.67 3.19 -1.60
C TYR A 32 7.18 3.39 -1.82
N PHE A 33 6.76 4.62 -2.06
CA PHE A 33 5.51 4.89 -2.77
C PHE A 33 5.77 5.98 -3.80
N ASN A 34 5.05 5.93 -4.90
CA ASN A 34 5.33 6.80 -6.03
C ASN A 34 4.73 8.20 -5.87
N GLU A 35 5.08 9.10 -6.78
CA GLU A 35 4.59 10.47 -6.75
C GLU A 35 3.06 10.53 -6.84
N ALA A 36 2.45 9.64 -7.64
CA ALA A 36 0.99 9.58 -7.76
C ALA A 36 0.30 9.26 -6.43
N ALA A 37 0.98 8.55 -5.52
CA ALA A 37 0.44 8.20 -4.21
C ALA A 37 0.45 9.39 -3.24
N GLU A 38 1.33 10.35 -3.43
CA GLU A 38 1.51 11.45 -2.47
C GLU A 38 0.24 12.24 -2.19
N PRO A 39 -0.54 12.68 -3.20
CA PRO A 39 -1.77 13.42 -2.90
C PRO A 39 -2.83 12.57 -2.20
N VAL A 40 -2.87 11.27 -2.43
CA VAL A 40 -3.84 10.38 -1.78
C VAL A 40 -3.45 10.11 -0.33
N LEU A 41 -2.15 9.90 -0.08
CA LEU A 41 -1.64 9.65 1.27
C LEU A 41 -1.45 10.93 2.08
N GLY A 42 -1.50 12.09 1.42
CA GLY A 42 -1.38 13.38 2.09
C GLY A 42 0.00 13.65 2.64
N MET A 43 1.03 13.05 2.07
CA MET A 43 2.42 13.28 2.44
C MET A 43 3.36 12.80 1.35
N THR A 44 4.60 13.29 1.35
CA THR A 44 5.63 12.82 0.43
C THR A 44 6.31 11.57 1.00
N TYR A 45 6.98 10.82 0.13
CA TYR A 45 7.75 9.67 0.59
C TYR A 45 8.83 10.08 1.60
N ALA A 46 9.45 11.24 1.39
CA ALA A 46 10.48 11.75 2.32
C ALA A 46 9.91 12.00 3.71
N GLU A 47 8.63 12.35 3.83
CA GLU A 47 7.97 12.62 5.12
C GLU A 47 7.55 11.33 5.83
N SER A 48 7.66 10.17 5.17
CA SER A 48 7.13 8.91 5.68
C SER A 48 8.09 8.10 6.55
N ASP A 49 9.24 8.67 6.93
CA ASP A 49 10.29 7.94 7.66
C ASP A 49 9.76 7.23 8.92
N GLU A 50 8.91 7.88 9.68
CA GLU A 50 8.37 7.32 10.91
C GLU A 50 7.41 6.15 10.66
N LEU A 51 6.89 6.03 9.44
CA LEU A 51 5.91 5.01 9.08
C LEU A 51 6.53 3.78 8.42
N ARG A 52 7.82 3.84 8.08
CA ARG A 52 8.45 2.79 7.26
C ARG A 52 8.49 1.42 7.90
N ALA A 53 8.78 1.35 9.19
CA ALA A 53 8.95 0.09 9.90
C ALA A 53 7.62 -0.51 10.38
N GLY A 54 6.60 -0.48 9.52
CA GLY A 54 5.28 -1.06 9.82
C GLY A 54 4.26 -0.06 10.34
N GLY A 55 4.68 1.16 10.67
CA GLY A 55 3.75 2.21 11.13
C GLY A 55 2.75 2.63 10.06
N TRP A 56 3.01 2.33 8.80
CA TRP A 56 2.09 2.61 7.71
C TRP A 56 0.75 1.88 7.87
N ALA A 57 0.74 0.73 8.54
CA ALA A 57 -0.48 -0.07 8.72
C ALA A 57 -1.53 0.67 9.56
N THR A 58 -1.10 1.57 10.46
CA THR A 58 -1.98 2.37 11.29
C THR A 58 -1.85 3.86 11.04
N GLY A 59 -0.76 4.29 10.41
CA GLY A 59 -0.44 5.69 10.21
C GLY A 59 -1.46 6.46 9.37
N TRP A 60 -2.17 5.79 8.47
CA TRP A 60 -3.24 6.38 7.69
C TRP A 60 -4.62 5.96 8.17
N ASP A 61 -4.69 5.39 9.38
CA ASP A 61 -5.93 5.05 10.09
C ASP A 61 -6.97 4.36 9.20
N PRO A 62 -6.63 3.19 8.60
CA PRO A 62 -7.55 2.51 7.70
C PRO A 62 -8.76 1.98 8.46
N THR A 63 -9.95 2.30 7.95
CA THR A 63 -11.21 1.85 8.56
C THR A 63 -12.12 1.25 7.50
N ASP A 64 -13.02 0.37 7.95
CA ASP A 64 -14.05 -0.20 7.09
C ASP A 64 -15.24 0.79 6.97
N PRO A 65 -16.27 0.47 6.16
CA PRO A 65 -17.41 1.36 6.01
C PRO A 65 -18.16 1.67 7.29
N ASP A 66 -18.02 0.82 8.32
CA ASP A 66 -18.66 1.03 9.63
C ASP A 66 -17.80 1.84 10.58
N GLY A 67 -16.62 2.27 10.13
CA GLY A 67 -15.68 3.05 10.92
C GLY A 67 -14.80 2.23 11.83
N ARG A 68 -14.78 0.92 11.67
CA ARG A 68 -13.93 0.05 12.50
C ARG A 68 -12.51 -0.01 11.92
N PRO A 69 -11.49 0.07 12.78
CA PRO A 69 -10.11 -0.09 12.30
C PRO A 69 -9.90 -1.43 11.61
N ILE A 70 -9.15 -1.42 10.51
CA ILE A 70 -8.80 -2.64 9.79
C ILE A 70 -7.43 -3.09 10.28
N PRO A 71 -7.31 -4.28 10.91
CA PRO A 71 -6.01 -4.76 11.35
C PRO A 71 -5.11 -5.14 10.17
N LEU A 72 -3.80 -5.16 10.38
CA LEU A 72 -2.81 -5.45 9.34
C LEU A 72 -3.13 -6.74 8.58
N GLU A 73 -3.51 -7.79 9.28
CA GLU A 73 -3.79 -9.09 8.67
C GLU A 73 -5.01 -9.09 7.75
N GLU A 74 -5.81 -8.03 7.78
CA GLU A 74 -6.97 -7.87 6.90
C GLU A 74 -6.76 -6.80 5.84
N LEU A 75 -5.67 -6.03 5.91
CA LEU A 75 -5.33 -5.09 4.86
C LEU A 75 -4.84 -5.84 3.63
N PRO A 76 -5.22 -5.42 2.41
CA PRO A 76 -4.74 -6.08 1.19
C PRO A 76 -3.23 -6.27 1.15
N LEU A 77 -2.47 -5.23 1.51
CA LEU A 77 -1.01 -5.31 1.51
C LEU A 77 -0.50 -6.29 2.57
N GLY A 78 -1.13 -6.31 3.75
CA GLY A 78 -0.78 -7.27 4.80
C GLY A 78 -1.01 -8.71 4.36
N ILE A 79 -2.14 -8.97 3.70
CA ILE A 79 -2.45 -10.30 3.15
C ILE A 79 -1.41 -10.68 2.10
N ALA A 80 -1.06 -9.74 1.21
CA ALA A 80 -0.15 -10.03 0.12
C ALA A 80 1.25 -10.40 0.63
N PHE A 81 1.84 -9.61 1.55
CA PHE A 81 3.21 -9.94 1.97
C PHE A 81 3.29 -11.03 3.01
N ARG A 82 2.26 -11.26 3.82
CA ARG A 82 2.27 -12.28 4.87
C ARG A 82 1.76 -13.64 4.38
N GLU A 83 0.72 -13.63 3.55
CA GLU A 83 0.09 -14.87 3.08
C GLU A 83 0.46 -15.22 1.65
N GLY A 84 1.14 -14.33 0.93
CA GLY A 84 1.60 -14.61 -0.42
C GLY A 84 0.49 -14.72 -1.45
N ARG A 85 -0.63 -14.03 -1.25
CA ARG A 85 -1.77 -14.06 -2.19
C ARG A 85 -2.31 -12.66 -2.45
N PRO A 86 -2.89 -12.43 -3.62
CA PRO A 86 -3.49 -11.13 -3.92
C PRO A 86 -4.75 -10.88 -3.09
N ALA A 87 -5.04 -9.62 -2.86
CA ALA A 87 -6.24 -9.20 -2.13
C ALA A 87 -6.71 -7.84 -2.61
N HIS A 88 -8.00 -7.57 -2.47
CA HIS A 88 -8.62 -6.31 -2.86
C HIS A 88 -9.62 -5.88 -1.79
N ARG A 89 -9.69 -4.59 -1.51
CA ARG A 89 -10.64 -4.07 -0.54
C ARG A 89 -10.88 -2.58 -0.74
N ALA A 90 -12.12 -2.13 -0.50
CA ALA A 90 -12.43 -0.71 -0.34
C ALA A 90 -12.21 -0.34 1.14
N MET A 91 -11.72 0.86 1.40
CA MET A 91 -11.49 1.33 2.78
C MET A 91 -11.45 2.85 2.84
N HIS A 92 -11.57 3.37 4.05
CA HIS A 92 -11.39 4.79 4.33
C HIS A 92 -10.03 4.99 4.98
N ILE A 93 -9.31 6.01 4.56
CA ILE A 93 -8.04 6.40 5.20
C ILE A 93 -8.07 7.87 5.56
N THR A 94 -7.22 8.25 6.52
CA THR A 94 -6.96 9.65 6.84
C THR A 94 -5.52 9.94 6.42
N GLY A 95 -5.35 10.84 5.47
CA GLY A 95 -4.03 11.21 4.97
C GLY A 95 -3.20 11.93 6.02
N GLY A 96 -1.89 12.05 5.76
CA GLY A 96 -1.00 12.81 6.62
C GLY A 96 -1.37 14.29 6.73
N ASP A 97 -2.16 14.78 5.78
CA ASP A 97 -2.70 16.15 5.78
C ASP A 97 -4.01 16.26 6.60
N GLY A 98 -4.47 15.20 7.22
CA GLY A 98 -5.71 15.16 7.99
C GLY A 98 -6.98 14.97 7.19
N ALA A 99 -6.89 14.87 5.86
CA ALA A 99 -8.07 14.71 5.01
C ALA A 99 -8.49 13.24 4.91
N GLY A 100 -9.78 12.98 5.08
CA GLY A 100 -10.34 11.65 4.89
C GLY A 100 -10.55 11.34 3.41
N ARG A 101 -10.30 10.08 3.01
CA ARG A 101 -10.47 9.64 1.63
C ARG A 101 -10.98 8.23 1.59
N ASP A 102 -11.91 7.97 0.68
CA ASP A 102 -12.37 6.61 0.38
C ASP A 102 -11.57 6.09 -0.78
N ILE A 103 -10.91 4.96 -0.61
CA ILE A 103 -10.04 4.38 -1.63
C ILE A 103 -10.39 2.93 -1.88
N GLU A 104 -9.95 2.42 -3.01
CA GLU A 104 -9.91 1.00 -3.28
C GLU A 104 -8.46 0.60 -3.44
N VAL A 105 -8.11 -0.55 -2.87
CA VAL A 105 -6.73 -1.05 -2.86
C VAL A 105 -6.74 -2.47 -3.39
N THR A 106 -5.86 -2.74 -4.33
CA THR A 106 -5.52 -4.09 -4.74
C THR A 106 -4.04 -4.31 -4.46
N ALA A 107 -3.70 -5.42 -3.83
CA ALA A 107 -2.32 -5.74 -3.50
C ALA A 107 -1.99 -7.13 -3.99
N PHE A 108 -0.72 -7.32 -4.33
CA PHE A 108 -0.25 -8.62 -4.79
C PHE A 108 1.18 -8.85 -4.32
N PRO A 109 1.55 -10.13 -4.09
CA PRO A 109 2.88 -10.44 -3.60
C PRO A 109 3.94 -10.33 -4.68
N LEU A 110 5.15 -9.98 -4.26
CA LEU A 110 6.35 -10.09 -5.09
C LEU A 110 7.02 -11.40 -4.71
N GLN A 111 7.14 -12.31 -5.66
CA GLN A 111 7.63 -13.66 -5.39
C GLN A 111 8.82 -14.00 -6.27
N MET A 112 9.85 -14.57 -5.65
CA MET A 112 10.98 -15.13 -6.38
C MET A 112 10.59 -16.48 -6.96
N ARG A 113 9.76 -17.22 -6.20
CA ARG A 113 9.19 -18.53 -6.54
C ARG A 113 7.78 -18.53 -5.98
N PRO A 114 6.92 -19.45 -6.39
CA PRO A 114 5.54 -19.47 -5.90
C PRO A 114 5.37 -19.49 -4.39
N ASP A 115 6.35 -20.03 -3.66
CA ASP A 115 6.30 -20.16 -2.20
C ASP A 115 7.23 -19.19 -1.46
N VAL A 116 7.91 -18.27 -2.16
CA VAL A 116 8.86 -17.35 -1.55
C VAL A 116 8.47 -15.91 -1.85
N THR A 117 7.79 -15.29 -0.89
CA THR A 117 7.37 -13.90 -0.99
C THR A 117 8.45 -12.99 -0.44
N VAL A 118 8.89 -12.02 -1.25
CA VAL A 118 9.96 -11.08 -0.87
C VAL A 118 9.43 -9.67 -0.63
N GLY A 119 8.17 -9.45 -0.85
CA GLY A 119 7.53 -8.16 -0.65
C GLY A 119 6.15 -8.14 -1.26
N ALA A 120 5.58 -6.96 -1.38
CA ALA A 120 4.26 -6.80 -2.00
C ALA A 120 4.11 -5.40 -2.56
N ILE A 121 3.23 -5.26 -3.53
CA ILE A 121 2.85 -3.97 -4.11
C ILE A 121 1.35 -3.79 -3.88
N ALA A 122 0.96 -2.60 -3.45
CA ALA A 122 -0.42 -2.17 -3.45
C ALA A 122 -0.59 -1.10 -4.53
N VAL A 123 -1.64 -1.21 -5.31
CA VAL A 123 -2.07 -0.19 -6.26
C VAL A 123 -3.42 0.29 -5.75
N PHE A 124 -3.62 1.59 -5.68
CA PHE A 124 -4.85 2.12 -5.10
C PHE A 124 -5.30 3.38 -5.83
N TRP A 125 -6.55 3.76 -5.59
CA TRP A 125 -7.14 4.95 -6.20
C TRP A 125 -8.28 5.43 -5.33
N GLU A 126 -8.57 6.73 -5.41
CA GLU A 126 -9.73 7.27 -4.73
C GLU A 126 -11.01 6.85 -5.45
N ARG A 127 -12.01 6.52 -4.66
CA ARG A 127 -13.33 6.26 -5.20
C ARG A 127 -13.97 7.60 -5.54
N ASP A 128 -14.46 7.72 -6.77
CA ASP A 128 -15.18 8.93 -7.19
C ASP A 128 -16.61 8.87 -6.66
N PRO A 129 -17.01 9.77 -5.74
CA PRO A 129 -18.38 9.79 -5.24
C PRO A 129 -19.42 9.92 -6.34
N ARG A 130 -19.06 10.51 -7.47
CA ARG A 130 -19.96 10.70 -8.61
C ARG A 130 -20.22 9.40 -9.36
N ALA A 131 -19.29 8.44 -9.26
CA ALA A 131 -19.43 7.15 -9.94
C ALA A 131 -20.49 6.26 -9.30
N ARG A 132 -21.02 6.68 -8.16
CA ARG A 132 -22.07 5.94 -7.46
C ARG A 132 -23.47 6.28 -7.92
N GLY A 133 -23.58 7.10 -8.91
CA GLY A 133 -24.81 7.59 -9.52
C GLY A 133 -26.12 6.95 -9.25
#